data_99bb91e76f4a7fb7f19126eadc651df6
#
_entry.id   99bb91e76f4a7fb7f19126eadc651df6
#
_cell.length_a   1.000
_cell.length_b   1.000
_cell.length_c   1.000
_cell.angle_alpha   90.00
_cell.angle_beta   90.00
_cell.angle_gamma   90.00
#
_symmetry.space_group_name_H-M   'P 1'
#
loop_
_entity.id
_entity.type
_entity.pdbx_description
1 polymer ?
#
loop_
_entity_poly.entity_id
_entity_poly.type
_entity_poly.pdbx_seq_one_letter_code
_entity_poly.pdbx_strand_id
1 'polypeptide(L)'
;VLSLEIFQTLLILLLECGAETFVNFASFERDGKLPYNWRRSLFAFLTLLPSCLWTDYLLAFYINPWSKTALKKRKLTSPVQLSDFEAYLKDMGKDSAYKFSLQFEELKSVGLDLSHEAADLPINRPKNRYTNILPYDFSRVKLISLHNDEGSDYINANYIPGYNSPREYIATQGPLPDTRNDFWKMVLQQKVHIIVMLTQCNERRRVKCDHYWPFSDEPVAYGEISVEMLAETDSPEWTIRSFRLAYADETQDVLHFNYTSWPDHGVPTVNAIESILQFVQIVRQQVNRSKGPIVVHCSAGVGRTGTFISLDRLMQHIQEHEYVDVLGLVSDMRSHRLSMVQTEEQYVFIHQCVLLMWKKKKQQSHTSDVIYENVSKS
;
A
#
# COMPACT_ATOMS: atom_id res chain seq x y z
N VAL A 1 -17.87 11.00 -28.47
CA VAL A 1 -18.40 9.84 -29.20
C VAL A 1 -17.95 8.61 -28.43
N LEU A 2 -18.85 8.00 -27.67
CA LEU A 2 -18.57 6.69 -27.06
C LEU A 2 -18.37 5.67 -28.19
N SER A 3 -17.35 4.83 -28.10
CA SER A 3 -17.12 3.80 -29.11
C SER A 3 -18.25 2.77 -29.06
N LEU A 4 -18.58 2.21 -30.22
CA LEU A 4 -19.61 1.18 -30.40
C LEU A 4 -19.39 -0.02 -29.45
N GLU A 5 -18.14 -0.33 -29.13
CA GLU A 5 -17.75 -1.40 -28.20
C GLU A 5 -18.21 -1.16 -26.76
N ILE A 6 -18.12 0.09 -26.26
CA ILE A 6 -18.58 0.42 -24.91
C ILE A 6 -20.11 0.30 -24.84
N PHE A 7 -20.79 0.68 -25.90
CA PHE A 7 -22.23 0.57 -26.00
C PHE A 7 -22.69 -0.91 -26.04
N GLN A 8 -22.00 -1.76 -26.79
CA GLN A 8 -22.27 -3.21 -26.85
C GLN A 8 -22.01 -3.89 -25.51
N THR A 9 -20.94 -3.53 -24.80
CA THR A 9 -20.62 -4.09 -23.47
C THR A 9 -21.67 -3.68 -22.43
N LEU A 10 -22.14 -2.42 -22.46
CA LEU A 10 -23.22 -1.94 -21.60
C LEU A 10 -24.54 -2.66 -21.90
N LEU A 11 -24.85 -2.92 -23.17
CA LEU A 11 -26.06 -3.61 -23.59
C LEU A 11 -26.08 -5.09 -23.15
N ILE A 12 -24.93 -5.78 -23.23
CA ILE A 12 -24.78 -7.17 -22.78
C ILE A 12 -24.98 -7.26 -21.26
N LEU A 13 -24.35 -6.37 -20.48
CA LEU A 13 -24.50 -6.32 -19.03
C LEU A 13 -25.93 -6.01 -18.55
N LEU A 14 -26.66 -5.20 -19.32
CA LEU A 14 -28.07 -4.88 -19.04
C LEU A 14 -29.03 -6.02 -19.39
N LEU A 15 -28.71 -6.82 -20.38
CA LEU A 15 -29.48 -8.03 -20.76
C LEU A 15 -29.29 -9.16 -19.75
N GLU A 16 -28.10 -9.29 -19.16
CA GLU A 16 -27.81 -10.28 -18.12
C GLU A 16 -28.49 -9.93 -16.76
N CYS A 17 -28.79 -8.66 -16.50
CA CYS A 17 -29.50 -8.22 -15.30
C CYS A 17 -31.04 -8.35 -15.34
N GLY A 18 -31.65 -8.89 -16.42
CA GLY A 18 -33.06 -9.26 -16.46
C GLY A 18 -34.08 -8.10 -16.46
N ALA A 19 -33.72 -6.93 -16.95
CA ALA A 19 -34.60 -5.77 -17.00
C ALA A 19 -35.47 -5.78 -18.26
N GLU A 20 -36.74 -6.16 -18.13
CA GLU A 20 -37.74 -6.20 -19.22
C GLU A 20 -38.11 -4.85 -19.88
N THR A 21 -37.55 -3.75 -19.44
CA THR A 21 -37.86 -2.38 -19.94
C THR A 21 -37.13 -1.98 -21.22
N PHE A 22 -36.42 -2.91 -21.88
CA PHE A 22 -35.51 -2.60 -22.99
C PHE A 22 -36.10 -2.75 -24.41
N VAL A 23 -37.35 -3.11 -24.55
CA VAL A 23 -37.99 -3.31 -25.90
C VAL A 23 -38.03 -2.01 -26.74
N ASN A 24 -37.95 -0.83 -26.10
CA ASN A 24 -37.98 0.47 -26.80
C ASN A 24 -36.61 0.98 -27.27
N PHE A 25 -35.51 0.35 -26.87
CA PHE A 25 -34.17 0.77 -27.27
C PHE A 25 -33.66 0.08 -28.54
N ALA A 26 -34.14 -1.09 -28.85
CA ALA A 26 -33.77 -1.86 -30.06
C ALA A 26 -34.27 -1.24 -31.36
N SER A 27 -35.26 -0.32 -31.31
CA SER A 27 -35.74 0.42 -32.49
C SER A 27 -34.84 1.58 -32.93
N PHE A 28 -33.77 1.82 -32.13
CA PHE A 28 -32.91 3.00 -32.23
C PHE A 28 -31.76 2.88 -33.24
N GLU A 29 -31.47 1.68 -33.72
CA GLU A 29 -30.30 1.39 -34.56
C GLU A 29 -30.51 1.85 -36.02
N ARG A 30 -31.73 2.27 -36.41
CA ARG A 30 -32.05 2.56 -37.80
C ARG A 30 -31.81 3.99 -38.28
N ASP A 31 -31.81 4.98 -37.39
CA ASP A 31 -31.80 6.40 -37.81
C ASP A 31 -30.63 7.28 -37.31
N GLY A 32 -29.70 6.73 -36.54
CA GLY A 32 -28.40 7.37 -36.19
C GLY A 32 -28.47 8.69 -35.39
N LYS A 33 -29.62 9.10 -34.85
CA LYS A 33 -29.77 10.36 -34.08
C LYS A 33 -30.25 10.10 -32.65
N LEU A 34 -29.44 10.52 -31.70
CA LEU A 34 -29.77 10.44 -30.26
C LEU A 34 -30.79 11.52 -29.85
N PRO A 35 -31.87 11.22 -29.10
CA PRO A 35 -32.85 12.18 -28.65
C PRO A 35 -32.22 13.22 -27.69
N TYR A 36 -32.71 14.46 -27.77
CA TYR A 36 -32.23 15.61 -26.97
C TYR A 36 -32.25 15.39 -25.44
N ASN A 37 -33.02 14.43 -24.90
CA ASN A 37 -33.19 14.16 -23.49
C ASN A 37 -32.48 12.89 -22.96
N TRP A 38 -31.63 12.23 -23.74
CA TRP A 38 -31.01 10.96 -23.34
C TRP A 38 -30.17 11.05 -22.03
N ARG A 39 -29.56 12.21 -21.75
CA ARG A 39 -28.81 12.44 -20.50
C ARG A 39 -29.70 12.38 -19.24
N ARG A 40 -30.92 12.87 -19.32
CA ARG A 40 -31.88 12.81 -18.21
C ARG A 40 -32.39 11.41 -17.95
N SER A 41 -32.65 10.64 -19.01
CA SER A 41 -33.08 9.24 -18.91
C SER A 41 -31.96 8.33 -18.38
N LEU A 42 -30.73 8.56 -18.77
CA LEU A 42 -29.56 7.83 -18.23
C LEU A 42 -29.34 8.16 -16.75
N PHE A 43 -29.50 9.43 -16.36
CA PHE A 43 -29.34 9.85 -14.97
C PHE A 43 -30.43 9.27 -14.06
N ALA A 44 -31.67 9.23 -14.52
CA ALA A 44 -32.79 8.62 -13.81
C ALA A 44 -32.62 7.09 -13.68
N PHE A 45 -32.01 6.43 -14.65
CA PHE A 45 -31.75 5.01 -14.61
C PHE A 45 -30.61 4.65 -13.62
N LEU A 46 -29.55 5.46 -13.60
CA LEU A 46 -28.42 5.29 -12.67
C LEU A 46 -28.85 5.49 -11.20
N THR A 47 -29.89 6.28 -10.92
CA THR A 47 -30.42 6.46 -9.56
C THR A 47 -31.28 5.29 -9.04
N LEU A 48 -31.67 4.35 -9.91
CA LEU A 48 -32.48 3.18 -9.55
C LEU A 48 -31.65 1.91 -9.30
N LEU A 49 -30.33 1.94 -9.51
CA LEU A 49 -29.44 0.80 -9.22
C LEU A 49 -29.20 0.64 -7.70
N PRO A 50 -29.19 -0.59 -7.19
CA PRO A 50 -28.89 -0.83 -5.76
C PRO A 50 -27.52 -0.27 -5.35
N SER A 51 -27.42 0.29 -4.17
CA SER A 51 -26.23 0.96 -3.65
C SER A 51 -24.94 0.11 -3.62
N CYS A 52 -25.07 -1.22 -3.62
CA CYS A 52 -23.93 -2.13 -3.67
C CYS A 52 -23.23 -2.21 -5.04
N LEU A 53 -23.89 -1.84 -6.13
CA LEU A 53 -23.28 -1.77 -7.46
C LEU A 53 -22.61 -0.42 -7.74
N TRP A 54 -22.92 0.61 -6.96
CA TRP A 54 -22.36 1.96 -7.16
C TRP A 54 -20.88 2.06 -6.76
N THR A 55 -20.45 1.33 -5.74
CA THR A 55 -19.09 1.42 -5.23
C THR A 55 -18.06 0.86 -6.21
N ASP A 56 -18.37 -0.23 -6.89
CA ASP A 56 -17.44 -0.85 -7.85
C ASP A 56 -17.47 -0.17 -9.22
N TYR A 57 -18.63 0.35 -9.66
CA TYR A 57 -18.77 1.05 -10.94
C TYR A 57 -18.23 2.48 -10.92
N LEU A 58 -18.41 3.24 -9.84
CA LEU A 58 -17.81 4.57 -9.71
C LEU A 58 -16.26 4.49 -9.62
N LEU A 59 -15.72 3.41 -9.07
CA LEU A 59 -14.26 3.20 -9.06
C LEU A 59 -13.71 2.98 -10.48
N ALA A 60 -14.44 2.31 -11.38
CA ALA A 60 -14.06 2.10 -12.77
C ALA A 60 -14.17 3.37 -13.64
N PHE A 61 -15.08 4.30 -13.31
CA PHE A 61 -15.24 5.57 -14.04
C PHE A 61 -14.27 6.68 -13.63
N TYR A 62 -13.64 6.58 -12.45
CA TYR A 62 -12.62 7.53 -12.00
C TYR A 62 -11.23 7.28 -12.58
N ILE A 63 -11.05 6.24 -13.37
CA ILE A 63 -9.84 6.08 -14.21
C ILE A 63 -10.03 7.01 -15.40
N ASN A 64 -9.40 8.15 -15.35
CA ASN A 64 -9.46 9.26 -16.30
C ASN A 64 -9.29 8.78 -17.77
N PRO A 65 -10.33 8.79 -18.65
CA PRO A 65 -10.23 8.33 -20.03
C PRO A 65 -9.55 9.33 -20.99
N TRP A 66 -9.07 10.48 -20.48
CA TRP A 66 -8.61 11.59 -21.31
C TRP A 66 -7.09 11.71 -21.46
N SER A 67 -6.31 10.82 -20.90
CA SER A 67 -4.89 10.75 -21.23
C SER A 67 -4.69 10.08 -22.59
N LYS A 68 -4.84 10.84 -23.67
CA LYS A 68 -4.58 10.38 -25.05
C LYS A 68 -3.10 10.12 -25.37
N THR A 69 -2.25 10.02 -24.36
CA THR A 69 -0.83 9.69 -24.50
C THR A 69 -0.38 8.68 -23.45
N ALA A 70 -1.24 7.72 -23.09
CA ALA A 70 -0.72 6.52 -22.46
C ALA A 70 0.03 5.72 -23.53
N LEU A 71 1.24 6.14 -23.87
CA LEU A 71 2.28 5.21 -24.29
C LEU A 71 2.19 4.07 -23.25
N LYS A 72 1.89 2.86 -23.73
CA LYS A 72 1.84 1.65 -22.89
C LYS A 72 3.21 1.56 -22.22
N LYS A 73 3.37 2.19 -21.02
CA LYS A 73 4.63 2.14 -20.27
C LYS A 73 4.94 0.67 -20.11
N ARG A 74 6.09 0.24 -20.60
CA ARG A 74 6.55 -1.15 -20.47
C ARG A 74 6.57 -1.47 -18.98
N LYS A 75 5.71 -2.37 -18.55
CA LYS A 75 5.70 -2.84 -17.16
C LYS A 75 7.03 -3.54 -16.92
N LEU A 76 7.83 -3.01 -15.99
CA LEU A 76 9.04 -3.69 -15.56
C LEU A 76 8.63 -4.99 -14.85
N THR A 77 9.19 -6.11 -15.28
CA THR A 77 8.89 -7.44 -14.73
C THR A 77 10.04 -8.40 -14.99
N SER A 78 10.35 -9.22 -14.02
CA SER A 78 11.42 -10.24 -14.09
C SER A 78 11.02 -11.43 -13.19
N PRO A 79 9.99 -12.21 -13.57
CA PRO A 79 9.54 -13.35 -12.78
C PRO A 79 10.61 -14.45 -12.77
N VAL A 80 10.89 -15.02 -11.61
CA VAL A 80 11.86 -16.08 -11.38
C VAL A 80 11.19 -17.23 -10.64
N GLN A 81 11.37 -18.47 -11.12
CA GLN A 81 10.89 -19.65 -10.42
C GLN A 81 11.62 -19.82 -9.10
N LEU A 82 10.90 -20.17 -8.04
CA LEU A 82 11.48 -20.35 -6.71
C LEU A 82 12.48 -21.51 -6.64
N SER A 83 12.29 -22.55 -7.48
CA SER A 83 13.28 -23.63 -7.65
C SER A 83 14.63 -23.15 -8.09
N ASP A 84 14.68 -22.12 -8.94
CA ASP A 84 15.89 -21.58 -9.57
C ASP A 84 16.41 -20.34 -8.85
N PHE A 85 15.70 -19.88 -7.81
CA PHE A 85 15.94 -18.58 -7.19
C PHE A 85 17.32 -18.47 -6.53
N GLU A 86 17.85 -19.55 -5.96
CA GLU A 86 19.20 -19.56 -5.38
C GLU A 86 20.29 -19.40 -6.46
N ALA A 87 20.13 -20.09 -7.60
CA ALA A 87 21.02 -19.95 -8.74
C ALA A 87 20.93 -18.55 -9.37
N TYR A 88 19.71 -18.02 -9.50
CA TYR A 88 19.45 -16.66 -9.94
C TYR A 88 20.13 -15.63 -9.04
N LEU A 89 19.97 -15.74 -7.71
CA LEU A 89 20.58 -14.81 -6.75
C LEU A 89 22.12 -14.84 -6.84
N LYS A 90 22.70 -16.03 -6.98
CA LYS A 90 24.14 -16.18 -7.18
C LYS A 90 24.63 -15.54 -8.48
N ASP A 91 23.86 -15.66 -9.56
CA ASP A 91 24.18 -15.04 -10.84
C ASP A 91 24.05 -13.51 -10.79
N MET A 92 23.00 -12.99 -10.16
CA MET A 92 22.78 -11.56 -9.94
C MET A 92 23.88 -10.90 -9.08
N GLY A 93 24.47 -11.67 -8.16
CA GLY A 93 25.55 -11.22 -7.28
C GLY A 93 26.95 -11.24 -7.89
N LYS A 94 27.13 -11.75 -9.13
CA LYS A 94 28.43 -11.72 -9.83
C LYS A 94 28.85 -10.29 -10.19
N ASP A 95 30.12 -10.13 -10.47
CA ASP A 95 30.71 -8.87 -10.95
C ASP A 95 30.31 -7.67 -10.08
N SER A 96 30.49 -7.81 -8.76
CA SER A 96 30.09 -6.81 -7.75
C SER A 96 28.60 -6.44 -7.81
N ALA A 97 27.73 -7.42 -8.06
CA ALA A 97 26.27 -7.27 -8.13
C ALA A 97 25.80 -6.37 -9.31
N TYR A 98 26.58 -6.26 -10.38
CA TYR A 98 26.28 -5.38 -11.52
C TYR A 98 24.86 -5.59 -12.11
N LYS A 99 24.37 -6.82 -12.15
CA LYS A 99 23.02 -7.12 -12.65
C LYS A 99 21.92 -6.54 -11.73
N PHE A 100 22.14 -6.53 -10.42
CA PHE A 100 21.23 -5.86 -9.48
C PHE A 100 21.24 -4.35 -9.71
N SER A 101 22.42 -3.75 -9.91
CA SER A 101 22.53 -2.31 -10.20
C SER A 101 21.77 -1.95 -11.48
N LEU A 102 21.85 -2.77 -12.54
CA LEU A 102 21.09 -2.54 -13.78
C LEU A 102 19.57 -2.58 -13.55
N GLN A 103 19.06 -3.60 -12.86
CA GLN A 103 17.61 -3.67 -12.55
C GLN A 103 17.16 -2.52 -11.66
N PHE A 104 17.97 -2.15 -10.67
CA PHE A 104 17.65 -1.05 -9.77
C PHE A 104 17.67 0.31 -10.50
N GLU A 105 18.55 0.48 -11.48
CA GLU A 105 18.58 1.69 -12.32
C GLU A 105 17.32 1.84 -13.17
N GLU A 106 16.80 0.74 -13.75
CA GLU A 106 15.53 0.76 -14.48
C GLU A 106 14.36 1.27 -13.60
N LEU A 107 14.37 0.90 -12.31
CA LEU A 107 13.34 1.33 -11.35
C LEU A 107 13.36 2.84 -11.10
N LYS A 108 14.48 3.55 -11.31
CA LYS A 108 14.56 5.00 -11.08
C LYS A 108 13.69 5.80 -12.03
N SER A 109 13.35 5.25 -13.18
CA SER A 109 12.50 5.91 -14.18
C SER A 109 11.00 5.82 -13.87
N VAL A 110 10.59 4.95 -12.92
CA VAL A 110 9.18 4.69 -12.64
C VAL A 110 8.56 5.86 -11.86
N GLY A 111 7.47 6.40 -12.39
CA GLY A 111 6.63 7.40 -11.72
C GLY A 111 7.11 8.85 -11.82
N LEU A 112 8.25 9.13 -12.47
CA LEU A 112 8.82 10.50 -12.56
C LEU A 112 7.91 11.52 -13.25
N ASP A 113 6.97 11.07 -14.07
CA ASP A 113 6.01 11.90 -14.81
C ASP A 113 4.64 12.03 -14.11
N LEU A 114 4.50 11.46 -12.91
CA LEU A 114 3.25 11.53 -12.16
C LEU A 114 3.15 12.85 -11.39
N SER A 115 1.95 13.44 -11.41
CA SER A 115 1.66 14.72 -10.76
C SER A 115 1.71 14.62 -9.24
N HIS A 116 2.23 15.70 -8.60
CA HIS A 116 2.23 15.94 -7.15
C HIS A 116 1.87 17.41 -6.82
N GLU A 117 0.94 17.99 -7.59
CA GLU A 117 0.56 19.41 -7.51
C GLU A 117 0.05 19.81 -6.12
N ALA A 118 -0.74 18.93 -5.47
CA ALA A 118 -1.22 19.22 -4.13
C ALA A 118 -0.08 19.38 -3.11
N ALA A 119 1.00 18.60 -3.25
CA ALA A 119 2.17 18.68 -2.37
C ALA A 119 2.99 19.97 -2.59
N ASP A 120 2.96 20.51 -3.80
CA ASP A 120 3.69 21.73 -4.20
C ASP A 120 2.98 23.02 -3.82
N LEU A 121 1.72 22.97 -3.39
CA LEU A 121 1.02 24.15 -2.89
C LEU A 121 1.79 24.78 -1.72
N PRO A 122 1.96 26.12 -1.69
CA PRO A 122 2.72 26.82 -0.63
C PRO A 122 2.29 26.41 0.79
N ILE A 123 1.00 26.24 1.02
CA ILE A 123 0.42 25.86 2.32
C ILE A 123 0.78 24.41 2.71
N ASN A 124 1.09 23.52 1.75
CA ASN A 124 1.39 22.11 1.99
C ASN A 124 2.88 21.82 2.06
N ARG A 125 3.74 22.68 1.52
CA ARG A 125 5.20 22.49 1.56
C ARG A 125 5.77 22.29 2.96
N PRO A 126 5.35 23.04 4.01
CA PRO A 126 5.84 22.83 5.37
C PRO A 126 5.43 21.50 5.97
N LYS A 127 4.39 20.85 5.43
CA LYS A 127 3.91 19.54 5.88
C LYS A 127 4.73 18.38 5.33
N ASN A 128 5.71 18.62 4.44
CA ASN A 128 6.60 17.63 3.88
C ASN A 128 7.92 17.60 4.63
N ARG A 129 8.30 16.45 5.19
CA ARG A 129 9.59 16.26 5.88
C ARG A 129 10.78 16.41 4.92
N TYR A 130 10.62 15.97 3.69
CA TYR A 130 11.63 16.03 2.63
C TYR A 130 11.02 16.64 1.38
N THR A 131 11.69 17.65 0.82
CA THR A 131 11.22 18.40 -0.35
C THR A 131 11.18 17.59 -1.64
N ASN A 132 11.90 16.48 -1.69
CA ASN A 132 12.01 15.58 -2.84
C ASN A 132 11.22 14.26 -2.68
N ILE A 133 10.47 14.07 -1.60
CA ILE A 133 9.61 12.90 -1.39
C ILE A 133 8.17 13.38 -1.20
N LEU A 134 7.50 13.53 -2.32
CA LEU A 134 6.16 14.09 -2.42
C LEU A 134 5.15 13.02 -2.84
N PRO A 135 3.93 13.03 -2.27
CA PRO A 135 2.89 12.08 -2.67
C PRO A 135 2.31 12.42 -4.03
N TYR A 136 2.12 11.39 -4.89
CA TYR A 136 1.41 11.57 -6.15
C TYR A 136 -0.07 11.88 -5.93
N ASP A 137 -0.63 12.80 -6.72
CA ASP A 137 -2.00 13.29 -6.56
C ASP A 137 -3.05 12.19 -6.70
N PHE A 138 -2.85 11.23 -7.63
CA PHE A 138 -3.83 10.18 -7.89
C PHE A 138 -3.94 9.14 -6.77
N SER A 139 -2.86 8.88 -6.03
CA SER A 139 -2.78 7.86 -4.97
C SER A 139 -2.69 8.44 -3.56
N ARG A 140 -2.62 9.78 -3.42
CA ARG A 140 -2.50 10.40 -2.10
C ARG A 140 -3.72 10.13 -1.23
N VAL A 141 -3.50 10.00 0.05
CA VAL A 141 -4.58 10.01 1.04
C VAL A 141 -5.09 11.44 1.19
N LYS A 142 -6.41 11.61 1.08
CA LYS A 142 -7.07 12.88 1.31
C LYS A 142 -7.78 12.87 2.66
N LEU A 143 -7.51 13.87 3.48
CA LEU A 143 -8.23 14.07 4.73
C LEU A 143 -9.58 14.73 4.45
N ILE A 144 -10.61 14.33 5.21
CA ILE A 144 -11.91 15.00 5.14
C ILE A 144 -11.78 16.35 5.85
N SER A 145 -12.08 17.43 5.13
CA SER A 145 -12.13 18.78 5.66
C SER A 145 -13.58 19.23 5.82
N LEU A 146 -13.94 19.77 6.98
CA LEU A 146 -15.27 20.27 7.26
C LEU A 146 -15.49 21.71 6.73
N HIS A 147 -14.41 22.45 6.49
CA HIS A 147 -14.49 23.91 6.24
C HIS A 147 -13.96 24.35 4.87
N ASN A 148 -13.64 23.44 3.95
CA ASN A 148 -13.03 23.75 2.66
C ASN A 148 -11.76 24.63 2.75
N ASP A 149 -11.03 24.58 3.87
CA ASP A 149 -9.80 25.31 4.06
C ASP A 149 -8.71 24.74 3.14
N GLU A 150 -8.06 25.61 2.41
CA GLU A 150 -6.98 25.21 1.49
C GLU A 150 -5.90 24.42 2.26
N GLY A 151 -5.52 23.26 1.73
CA GLY A 151 -4.51 22.38 2.32
C GLY A 151 -4.96 21.56 3.54
N SER A 152 -6.19 21.71 4.03
CA SER A 152 -6.70 20.93 5.18
C SER A 152 -6.96 19.46 4.84
N ASP A 153 -7.02 19.11 3.55
CA ASP A 153 -7.14 17.74 3.04
C ASP A 153 -5.80 17.03 2.83
N TYR A 154 -4.67 17.70 3.13
CA TYR A 154 -3.34 17.26 2.77
C TYR A 154 -2.61 16.55 3.89
N ILE A 155 -2.06 15.38 3.56
CA ILE A 155 -1.02 14.67 4.31
C ILE A 155 -0.05 14.01 3.34
N ASN A 156 1.26 13.92 3.68
CA ASN A 156 2.25 13.22 2.87
C ASN A 156 2.11 11.70 3.07
N ALA A 157 1.14 11.12 2.37
CA ALA A 157 0.79 9.70 2.42
C ALA A 157 0.15 9.26 1.10
N ASN A 158 0.45 8.01 0.68
CA ASN A 158 -0.13 7.38 -0.51
C ASN A 158 -0.72 6.01 -0.17
N TYR A 159 -1.82 5.63 -0.83
CA TYR A 159 -2.28 4.25 -0.86
C TYR A 159 -1.33 3.41 -1.71
N ILE A 160 -0.96 2.25 -1.18
CA ILE A 160 -0.11 1.27 -1.87
C ILE A 160 -0.91 -0.04 -1.99
N PRO A 161 -0.95 -0.64 -3.19
CA PRO A 161 -1.62 -1.92 -3.38
C PRO A 161 -0.89 -3.02 -2.61
N GLY A 162 -1.68 -3.92 -2.05
CA GLY A 162 -1.25 -5.12 -1.37
C GLY A 162 -1.33 -6.36 -2.24
N TYR A 163 -1.34 -7.52 -1.57
CA TYR A 163 -1.50 -8.80 -2.26
C TYR A 163 -2.95 -9.01 -2.71
N ASN A 164 -3.92 -8.73 -1.84
CA ASN A 164 -5.34 -8.98 -2.07
C ASN A 164 -6.20 -7.71 -2.22
N SER A 165 -5.64 -6.52 -2.00
CA SER A 165 -6.39 -5.27 -2.01
C SER A 165 -5.59 -4.14 -2.65
N PRO A 166 -6.22 -3.31 -3.52
CA PRO A 166 -5.55 -2.16 -4.14
C PRO A 166 -5.21 -1.03 -3.15
N ARG A 167 -5.76 -1.06 -1.93
CA ARG A 167 -5.52 -0.08 -0.87
C ARG A 167 -5.19 -0.75 0.46
N GLU A 168 -4.39 -1.81 0.42
CA GLU A 168 -4.04 -2.57 1.62
C GLU A 168 -3.12 -1.79 2.56
N TYR A 169 -2.28 -0.91 2.01
CA TYR A 169 -1.36 -0.09 2.80
C TYR A 169 -1.54 1.40 2.55
N ILE A 170 -1.17 2.17 3.56
CA ILE A 170 -0.88 3.59 3.45
C ILE A 170 0.61 3.77 3.80
N ALA A 171 1.43 4.15 2.80
CA ALA A 171 2.82 4.53 3.02
C ALA A 171 2.89 6.04 3.31
N THR A 172 3.45 6.42 4.44
CA THR A 172 3.52 7.81 4.88
C THR A 172 4.89 8.16 5.48
N GLN A 173 5.23 9.43 5.51
CA GLN A 173 6.40 9.91 6.25
C GLN A 173 6.18 9.81 7.76
N GLY A 174 7.27 9.79 8.54
CA GLY A 174 7.19 10.01 9.98
C GLY A 174 6.61 11.41 10.28
N PRO A 175 5.59 11.53 11.14
CA PRO A 175 4.98 12.80 11.47
C PRO A 175 5.99 13.89 11.88
N LEU A 176 5.74 15.13 11.43
CA LEU A 176 6.36 16.34 11.92
C LEU A 176 5.59 16.86 13.14
N PRO A 177 6.16 17.75 13.97
CA PRO A 177 5.44 18.37 15.08
C PRO A 177 4.07 18.92 14.67
N ASP A 178 4.01 19.61 13.53
CA ASP A 178 2.79 20.26 13.03
C ASP A 178 1.83 19.31 12.30
N THR A 179 2.25 18.08 11.97
CA THR A 179 1.43 17.11 11.25
C THR A 179 0.96 15.92 12.09
N ARG A 180 1.20 15.92 13.41
CA ARG A 180 0.71 14.88 14.33
C ARG A 180 -0.81 14.78 14.34
N ASN A 181 -1.50 15.91 14.33
CA ASN A 181 -2.95 15.97 14.30
C ASN A 181 -3.49 15.38 12.98
N ASP A 182 -2.90 15.75 11.85
CA ASP A 182 -3.24 15.21 10.53
C ASP A 182 -3.01 13.71 10.44
N PHE A 183 -1.94 13.21 11.07
CA PHE A 183 -1.63 11.79 11.12
C PHE A 183 -2.72 11.00 11.86
N TRP A 184 -3.12 11.42 13.07
CA TRP A 184 -4.18 10.74 13.81
C TRP A 184 -5.55 10.89 13.14
N LYS A 185 -5.81 12.03 12.49
CA LYS A 185 -6.99 12.24 11.67
C LYS A 185 -7.04 11.24 10.50
N MET A 186 -5.91 11.01 9.82
CA MET A 186 -5.80 9.97 8.80
C MET A 186 -6.09 8.58 9.37
N VAL A 187 -5.48 8.22 10.51
CA VAL A 187 -5.68 6.92 11.17
C VAL A 187 -7.16 6.68 11.48
N LEU A 188 -7.85 7.67 12.02
CA LEU A 188 -9.27 7.58 12.35
C LEU A 188 -10.15 7.48 11.09
N GLN A 189 -9.97 8.42 10.13
CA GLN A 189 -10.82 8.52 8.94
C GLN A 189 -10.66 7.32 8.00
N GLN A 190 -9.46 6.73 7.91
CA GLN A 190 -9.19 5.55 7.08
C GLN A 190 -9.49 4.24 7.81
N LYS A 191 -9.99 4.29 9.06
CA LYS A 191 -10.28 3.12 9.89
C LYS A 191 -9.05 2.20 10.04
N VAL A 192 -7.90 2.81 10.27
CA VAL A 192 -6.62 2.11 10.44
C VAL A 192 -6.57 1.46 11.83
N HIS A 193 -6.36 0.17 11.89
CA HIS A 193 -6.19 -0.56 13.15
C HIS A 193 -4.74 -1.01 13.41
N ILE A 194 -3.86 -0.84 12.42
CA ILE A 194 -2.46 -1.26 12.51
C ILE A 194 -1.56 -0.16 11.95
N ILE A 195 -0.60 0.27 12.77
CA ILE A 195 0.49 1.16 12.40
C ILE A 195 1.80 0.38 12.51
N VAL A 196 2.64 0.44 11.48
CA VAL A 196 3.99 -0.11 11.46
C VAL A 196 4.99 1.02 11.33
N MET A 197 5.83 1.18 12.34
CA MET A 197 6.91 2.18 12.40
C MET A 197 8.26 1.48 12.31
N LEU A 198 9.07 1.83 11.30
CA LEU A 198 10.35 1.18 10.99
C LEU A 198 11.57 2.06 11.28
N THR A 199 11.45 2.92 12.25
CA THR A 199 12.52 3.84 12.66
C THR A 199 12.38 4.13 14.16
N GLN A 200 13.46 4.58 14.79
CA GLN A 200 13.38 5.28 16.06
C GLN A 200 13.02 6.75 15.80
N CYS A 201 12.54 7.48 16.81
CA CYS A 201 12.33 8.93 16.68
C CYS A 201 13.64 9.67 16.39
N ASN A 202 14.73 9.25 17.04
CA ASN A 202 16.07 9.81 16.85
C ASN A 202 17.05 8.69 16.53
N GLU A 203 17.80 8.84 15.43
CA GLU A 203 18.89 7.95 15.05
C GLU A 203 20.16 8.79 14.85
N ARG A 204 21.25 8.44 15.54
CA ARG A 204 22.55 9.16 15.50
C ARG A 204 22.41 10.69 15.57
N ARG A 205 21.63 11.19 16.54
CA ARG A 205 21.36 12.63 16.77
C ARG A 205 20.59 13.32 15.62
N ARG A 206 19.95 12.56 14.74
CA ARG A 206 19.05 13.09 13.70
C ARG A 206 17.62 12.68 14.00
N VAL A 207 16.72 13.65 14.01
CA VAL A 207 15.29 13.40 14.14
C VAL A 207 14.79 12.73 12.86
N LYS A 208 14.25 11.51 12.99
CA LYS A 208 13.68 10.72 11.90
C LYS A 208 12.16 10.80 11.86
N CYS A 209 11.56 10.94 13.03
CA CYS A 209 10.13 11.02 13.23
C CYS A 209 9.87 11.80 14.51
N ASP A 210 8.85 12.63 14.54
CA ASP A 210 8.42 13.23 15.80
C ASP A 210 7.69 12.18 16.64
N HIS A 211 7.75 12.35 17.97
CA HIS A 211 7.02 11.49 18.89
C HIS A 211 5.54 11.89 18.82
N TYR A 212 4.70 11.03 18.28
CA TYR A 212 3.31 11.34 17.95
C TYR A 212 2.28 10.57 18.80
N TRP A 213 2.71 9.90 19.88
CA TRP A 213 1.83 9.18 20.81
C TRP A 213 2.02 9.68 22.24
N PRO A 214 1.12 9.36 23.19
CA PRO A 214 1.29 9.71 24.61
C PRO A 214 2.57 9.12 25.23
N PHE A 215 3.20 9.83 26.15
CA PHE A 215 4.36 9.33 26.92
C PHE A 215 3.96 8.51 28.14
N SER A 216 2.70 8.60 28.54
CA SER A 216 2.11 7.90 29.68
C SER A 216 0.77 7.30 29.29
N ASP A 217 0.12 6.67 30.23
CA ASP A 217 -1.25 6.16 30.12
C ASP A 217 -2.34 7.27 30.14
N GLU A 218 -1.96 8.51 30.44
CA GLU A 218 -2.89 9.64 30.35
C GLU A 218 -3.20 9.98 28.89
N PRO A 219 -4.49 10.16 28.51
CA PRO A 219 -4.87 10.54 27.16
C PRO A 219 -4.32 11.91 26.76
N VAL A 220 -3.83 12.02 25.51
CA VAL A 220 -3.35 13.27 24.91
C VAL A 220 -4.22 13.63 23.72
N ALA A 221 -4.62 14.91 23.66
CA ALA A 221 -5.39 15.42 22.53
C ALA A 221 -4.48 15.80 21.35
N TYR A 222 -4.79 15.26 20.17
CA TYR A 222 -4.23 15.62 18.87
C TYR A 222 -5.34 16.25 18.01
N GLY A 223 -5.49 17.57 18.12
CA GLY A 223 -6.67 18.25 17.61
C GLY A 223 -7.94 17.81 18.37
N GLU A 224 -8.93 17.32 17.66
CA GLU A 224 -10.18 16.82 18.23
C GLU A 224 -10.14 15.33 18.64
N ILE A 225 -9.01 14.64 18.36
CA ILE A 225 -8.86 13.21 18.63
C ILE A 225 -8.05 13.04 19.90
N SER A 226 -8.64 12.34 20.88
CA SER A 226 -7.93 11.91 22.08
C SER A 226 -7.28 10.56 21.83
N VAL A 227 -6.00 10.41 22.15
CA VAL A 227 -5.23 9.15 22.06
C VAL A 227 -4.78 8.74 23.43
N GLU A 228 -5.12 7.54 23.85
CA GLU A 228 -4.73 6.91 25.11
C GLU A 228 -3.82 5.71 24.80
N MET A 229 -2.73 5.54 25.55
CA MET A 229 -1.88 4.35 25.48
C MET A 229 -2.37 3.31 26.48
N LEU A 230 -2.94 2.21 25.99
CA LEU A 230 -3.51 1.16 26.85
C LEU A 230 -2.46 0.16 27.34
N ALA A 231 -1.45 -0.12 26.53
CA ALA A 231 -0.39 -1.06 26.88
C ALA A 231 0.85 -0.83 26.00
N GLU A 232 2.01 -1.17 26.54
CA GLU A 232 3.29 -1.22 25.85
C GLU A 232 4.01 -2.52 26.20
N THR A 233 4.58 -3.19 25.22
CA THR A 233 5.37 -4.42 25.38
C THR A 233 6.65 -4.32 24.58
N ASP A 234 7.78 -4.39 25.26
CA ASP A 234 9.10 -4.33 24.66
C ASP A 234 9.65 -5.73 24.38
N SER A 235 10.29 -5.85 23.22
CA SER A 235 11.15 -6.96 22.81
C SER A 235 12.51 -6.39 22.36
N PRO A 236 13.56 -7.21 22.24
CA PRO A 236 14.89 -6.69 21.89
C PRO A 236 14.93 -5.91 20.57
N GLU A 237 14.10 -6.30 19.57
CA GLU A 237 14.12 -5.73 18.24
C GLU A 237 12.91 -4.84 17.92
N TRP A 238 11.84 -4.88 18.71
CA TRP A 238 10.64 -4.08 18.50
C TRP A 238 9.85 -3.83 19.77
N THR A 239 9.03 -2.79 19.73
CA THR A 239 8.03 -2.47 20.76
C THR A 239 6.64 -2.56 20.15
N ILE A 240 5.68 -3.15 20.86
CA ILE A 240 4.27 -3.19 20.48
C ILE A 240 3.47 -2.36 21.48
N ARG A 241 2.69 -1.39 20.96
CA ARG A 241 1.78 -0.55 21.74
C ARG A 241 0.36 -0.76 21.29
N SER A 242 -0.57 -0.65 22.22
CA SER A 242 -1.99 -0.55 21.90
C SER A 242 -2.50 0.84 22.31
N PHE A 243 -3.20 1.48 21.38
CA PHE A 243 -3.81 2.79 21.58
C PHE A 243 -5.32 2.70 21.47
N ARG A 244 -6.01 3.56 22.20
CA ARG A 244 -7.41 3.86 21.99
C ARG A 244 -7.53 5.31 21.54
N LEU A 245 -8.17 5.48 20.37
CA LEU A 245 -8.54 6.77 19.85
C LEU A 245 -9.99 7.02 20.27
N ALA A 246 -10.29 8.26 20.69
CA ALA A 246 -11.66 8.71 20.94
C ALA A 246 -11.92 10.02 20.18
N TYR A 247 -13.04 10.07 19.46
CA TYR A 247 -13.52 11.24 18.75
C TYR A 247 -15.05 11.29 18.83
N ALA A 248 -15.60 12.35 19.39
CA ALA A 248 -17.01 12.44 19.75
C ALA A 248 -17.44 11.19 20.56
N ASP A 249 -18.45 10.47 20.10
CA ASP A 249 -18.97 9.25 20.75
C ASP A 249 -18.36 7.96 20.18
N GLU A 250 -17.39 8.07 19.24
CA GLU A 250 -16.75 6.92 18.62
C GLU A 250 -15.38 6.62 19.25
N THR A 251 -15.07 5.32 19.38
CA THR A 251 -13.73 4.85 19.78
C THR A 251 -13.19 3.87 18.76
N GLN A 252 -11.85 3.87 18.61
CA GLN A 252 -11.14 2.98 17.71
C GLN A 252 -9.85 2.50 18.37
N ASP A 253 -9.66 1.19 18.46
CA ASP A 253 -8.42 0.60 18.95
C ASP A 253 -7.42 0.41 17.81
N VAL A 254 -6.13 0.72 18.09
CA VAL A 254 -5.03 0.69 17.13
C VAL A 254 -3.83 -0.02 17.73
N LEU A 255 -3.27 -0.99 17.03
CA LEU A 255 -2.00 -1.62 17.36
C LEU A 255 -0.85 -0.90 16.64
N HIS A 256 0.19 -0.56 17.37
CA HIS A 256 1.38 0.11 16.89
C HIS A 256 2.59 -0.81 17.05
N PHE A 257 3.17 -1.21 15.91
CA PHE A 257 4.34 -2.08 15.83
C PHE A 257 5.56 -1.24 15.46
N ASN A 258 6.46 -1.03 16.40
CA ASN A 258 7.68 -0.25 16.18
C ASN A 258 8.92 -1.16 16.13
N TYR A 259 9.45 -1.42 14.93
CA TYR A 259 10.72 -2.12 14.74
C TYR A 259 11.87 -1.15 15.03
N THR A 260 12.63 -1.38 16.11
CA THR A 260 13.63 -0.48 16.63
C THR A 260 15.06 -0.84 16.25
N SER A 261 15.28 -2.06 15.73
CA SER A 261 16.61 -2.60 15.43
C SER A 261 17.04 -2.45 13.97
N TRP A 262 16.33 -1.63 13.16
CA TRP A 262 16.80 -1.31 11.83
C TRP A 262 18.06 -0.44 11.91
N PRO A 263 19.19 -0.80 11.25
CA PRO A 263 20.39 0.00 11.28
C PRO A 263 20.16 1.37 10.63
N ASP A 264 20.82 2.42 11.17
CA ASP A 264 20.68 3.79 10.64
C ASP A 264 21.12 3.89 9.17
N HIS A 265 22.12 3.11 8.77
CA HIS A 265 22.59 2.99 7.39
C HIS A 265 22.46 1.54 6.90
N GLY A 266 22.10 1.40 5.62
CA GLY A 266 22.00 0.10 4.98
C GLY A 266 20.75 -0.68 5.38
N VAL A 267 20.92 -1.98 5.48
CA VAL A 267 19.87 -2.96 5.76
C VAL A 267 20.26 -3.84 6.94
N PRO A 268 19.31 -4.54 7.57
CA PRO A 268 19.63 -5.54 8.58
C PRO A 268 20.65 -6.56 8.06
N THR A 269 21.56 -6.97 8.90
CA THR A 269 22.56 -7.99 8.54
C THR A 269 21.90 -9.34 8.21
N VAL A 270 22.63 -10.23 7.55
CA VAL A 270 22.11 -11.57 7.21
C VAL A 270 21.58 -12.31 8.45
N ASN A 271 22.23 -12.14 9.60
CA ASN A 271 21.79 -12.74 10.86
C ASN A 271 20.51 -12.11 11.44
N ALA A 272 20.16 -10.89 10.99
CA ALA A 272 18.94 -10.17 11.42
C ALA A 272 17.77 -10.34 10.43
N ILE A 273 17.95 -11.06 9.30
CA ILE A 273 16.84 -11.32 8.36
C ILE A 273 15.71 -12.09 9.06
N GLU A 274 16.03 -13.03 9.93
CA GLU A 274 15.01 -13.79 10.65
C GLU A 274 14.14 -12.93 11.54
N SER A 275 14.75 -11.95 12.23
CA SER A 275 14.04 -11.02 13.10
C SER A 275 13.03 -10.16 12.32
N ILE A 276 13.45 -9.57 11.20
CA ILE A 276 12.51 -8.77 10.40
C ILE A 276 11.41 -9.61 9.77
N LEU A 277 11.69 -10.84 9.32
CA LEU A 277 10.66 -11.74 8.80
C LEU A 277 9.68 -12.18 9.89
N GLN A 278 10.16 -12.43 11.09
CA GLN A 278 9.30 -12.71 12.25
C GLN A 278 8.41 -11.51 12.58
N PHE A 279 8.96 -10.30 12.56
CA PHE A 279 8.21 -9.07 12.77
C PHE A 279 7.10 -8.90 11.72
N VAL A 280 7.40 -9.09 10.42
CA VAL A 280 6.40 -9.08 9.34
C VAL A 280 5.28 -10.09 9.60
N GLN A 281 5.64 -11.30 10.02
CA GLN A 281 4.68 -12.36 10.30
C GLN A 281 3.77 -12.01 11.49
N ILE A 282 4.32 -11.44 12.57
CA ILE A 282 3.55 -11.00 13.74
C ILE A 282 2.54 -9.93 13.34
N VAL A 283 2.96 -8.93 12.56
CA VAL A 283 2.06 -7.90 12.03
C VAL A 283 0.95 -8.54 11.19
N ARG A 284 1.30 -9.42 10.24
CA ARG A 284 0.33 -10.07 9.34
C ARG A 284 -0.72 -10.90 10.09
N GLN A 285 -0.36 -11.55 11.18
CA GLN A 285 -1.31 -12.29 12.01
C GLN A 285 -2.40 -11.41 12.62
N GLN A 286 -2.12 -10.12 12.88
CA GLN A 286 -3.11 -9.18 13.40
C GLN A 286 -3.99 -8.59 12.31
N VAL A 287 -3.49 -8.45 11.08
CA VAL A 287 -4.25 -7.90 9.93
C VAL A 287 -5.51 -8.70 9.65
N ASN A 288 -5.47 -10.02 9.78
CA ASN A 288 -6.62 -10.90 9.53
C ASN A 288 -7.83 -10.59 10.44
N ARG A 289 -7.66 -9.76 11.46
CA ARG A 289 -8.70 -9.33 12.39
C ARG A 289 -9.25 -7.94 12.11
N SER A 290 -8.63 -7.19 11.19
CA SER A 290 -8.99 -5.80 10.86
C SER A 290 -9.37 -5.65 9.38
N LYS A 291 -10.27 -4.70 9.08
CA LYS A 291 -10.75 -4.45 7.71
C LYS A 291 -10.15 -3.19 7.06
N GLY A 292 -9.45 -2.34 7.82
CA GLY A 292 -8.84 -1.10 7.33
C GLY A 292 -7.44 -1.32 6.74
N PRO A 293 -6.87 -0.30 6.06
CA PRO A 293 -5.50 -0.35 5.57
C PRO A 293 -4.48 -0.37 6.73
N ILE A 294 -3.28 -0.86 6.43
CA ILE A 294 -2.13 -0.83 7.35
C ILE A 294 -1.35 0.45 7.05
N VAL A 295 -1.16 1.32 8.04
CA VAL A 295 -0.22 2.45 7.91
C VAL A 295 1.20 1.94 8.13
N VAL A 296 2.08 2.21 7.17
CA VAL A 296 3.51 1.87 7.28
C VAL A 296 4.34 3.12 7.08
N HIS A 297 5.22 3.42 8.02
CA HIS A 297 6.12 4.56 7.91
C HIS A 297 7.53 4.28 8.44
N CYS A 298 8.45 5.08 7.98
CA CYS A 298 9.79 5.25 8.55
C CYS A 298 10.04 6.77 8.70
N SER A 299 11.16 7.29 8.25
CA SER A 299 11.37 8.76 8.21
C SER A 299 10.70 9.38 6.96
N ALA A 300 11.12 8.97 5.77
CA ALA A 300 10.56 9.46 4.49
C ALA A 300 9.31 8.68 4.02
N GLY A 301 9.08 7.49 4.56
CA GLY A 301 7.98 6.61 4.15
C GLY A 301 8.19 5.97 2.79
N VAL A 302 9.43 5.62 2.42
CA VAL A 302 9.76 5.03 1.12
C VAL A 302 10.74 3.85 1.19
N GLY A 303 11.91 4.00 1.84
CA GLY A 303 12.97 2.97 1.84
C GLY A 303 12.57 1.75 2.69
N ARG A 304 12.72 1.84 4.02
CA ARG A 304 12.33 0.79 4.97
C ARG A 304 10.85 0.43 4.84
N THR A 305 10.01 1.42 4.58
CA THR A 305 8.57 1.26 4.31
C THR A 305 8.33 0.37 3.09
N GLY A 306 8.99 0.65 1.96
CA GLY A 306 8.88 -0.17 0.76
C GLY A 306 9.43 -1.57 0.96
N THR A 307 10.53 -1.71 1.71
CA THR A 307 11.11 -3.02 2.04
C THR A 307 10.11 -3.86 2.85
N PHE A 308 9.52 -3.31 3.93
CA PHE A 308 8.53 -4.01 4.74
C PHE A 308 7.32 -4.47 3.91
N ILE A 309 6.73 -3.55 3.11
CA ILE A 309 5.57 -3.88 2.26
C ILE A 309 5.92 -4.97 1.25
N SER A 310 7.15 -4.91 0.66
CA SER A 310 7.64 -5.97 -0.23
C SER A 310 7.69 -7.32 0.45
N LEU A 311 8.27 -7.38 1.65
CA LEU A 311 8.40 -8.63 2.41
C LEU A 311 7.05 -9.22 2.78
N ASP A 312 6.10 -8.39 3.20
CA ASP A 312 4.76 -8.83 3.56
C ASP A 312 3.97 -9.34 2.34
N ARG A 313 4.03 -8.64 1.19
CA ARG A 313 3.42 -9.09 -0.07
C ARG A 313 4.04 -10.40 -0.57
N LEU A 314 5.38 -10.51 -0.56
CA LEU A 314 6.10 -11.70 -1.00
C LEU A 314 5.89 -12.91 -0.08
N MET A 315 5.77 -12.69 1.23
CA MET A 315 5.46 -13.73 2.20
C MET A 315 4.12 -14.40 1.89
N GLN A 316 3.11 -13.61 1.51
CA GLN A 316 1.80 -14.11 1.10
C GLN A 316 1.90 -14.80 -0.27
N HIS A 317 2.54 -14.15 -1.25
CA HIS A 317 2.66 -14.66 -2.61
C HIS A 317 3.34 -16.03 -2.70
N ILE A 318 4.43 -16.24 -1.95
CA ILE A 318 5.18 -17.50 -1.92
C ILE A 318 4.33 -18.68 -1.40
N GLN A 319 3.29 -18.42 -0.59
CA GLN A 319 2.41 -19.51 -0.12
C GLN A 319 1.60 -20.14 -1.26
N GLU A 320 1.20 -19.35 -2.23
CA GLU A 320 0.28 -19.74 -3.30
C GLU A 320 0.94 -19.95 -4.65
N HIS A 321 2.16 -19.40 -4.85
CA HIS A 321 2.85 -19.40 -6.14
C HIS A 321 4.26 -19.98 -6.03
N GLU A 322 4.72 -20.59 -7.14
CA GLU A 322 6.07 -21.17 -7.26
C GLU A 322 7.06 -20.21 -7.96
N TYR A 323 6.70 -18.95 -8.12
CA TYR A 323 7.56 -17.90 -8.69
C TYR A 323 7.45 -16.61 -7.90
N VAL A 324 8.39 -15.70 -8.08
CA VAL A 324 8.37 -14.33 -7.56
C VAL A 324 8.83 -13.34 -8.63
N ASP A 325 8.29 -12.13 -8.57
CA ASP A 325 8.69 -10.99 -9.41
C ASP A 325 8.98 -9.77 -8.54
N VAL A 326 10.19 -9.69 -8.01
CA VAL A 326 10.60 -8.58 -7.13
C VAL A 326 10.69 -7.27 -7.91
N LEU A 327 11.17 -7.31 -9.16
CA LEU A 327 11.25 -6.12 -10.02
C LEU A 327 9.86 -5.55 -10.29
N GLY A 328 8.93 -6.40 -10.69
CA GLY A 328 7.55 -6.02 -10.96
C GLY A 328 6.84 -5.48 -9.72
N LEU A 329 7.06 -6.09 -8.56
CA LEU A 329 6.47 -5.66 -7.29
C LEU A 329 6.98 -4.27 -6.88
N VAL A 330 8.29 -4.01 -6.96
CA VAL A 330 8.85 -2.69 -6.61
C VAL A 330 8.41 -1.64 -7.62
N SER A 331 8.37 -1.96 -8.91
CA SER A 331 7.85 -1.10 -9.97
C SER A 331 6.39 -0.70 -9.72
N ASP A 332 5.55 -1.67 -9.33
CA ASP A 332 4.14 -1.43 -8.96
C ASP A 332 4.02 -0.44 -7.79
N MET A 333 4.79 -0.63 -6.72
CA MET A 333 4.79 0.30 -5.60
C MET A 333 5.30 1.69 -5.99
N ARG A 334 6.36 1.79 -6.82
CA ARG A 334 6.89 3.08 -7.30
C ARG A 334 5.92 3.84 -8.19
N SER A 335 5.02 3.14 -8.86
CA SER A 335 3.93 3.79 -9.58
C SER A 335 2.88 4.42 -8.68
N HIS A 336 2.85 4.10 -7.38
CA HIS A 336 1.92 4.67 -6.39
C HIS A 336 2.57 5.66 -5.42
N ARG A 337 3.86 5.49 -5.10
CA ARG A 337 4.64 6.44 -4.31
C ARG A 337 6.09 6.44 -4.76
N LEU A 338 6.65 7.64 -4.94
CA LEU A 338 8.02 7.84 -5.41
C LEU A 338 9.03 7.09 -4.54
N SER A 339 10.04 6.48 -5.20
CA SER A 339 11.21 5.87 -4.55
C SER A 339 10.92 4.77 -3.51
N MET A 340 9.76 4.09 -3.61
CA MET A 340 9.54 2.90 -2.77
C MET A 340 10.66 1.88 -2.97
N VAL A 341 11.27 1.37 -1.89
CA VAL A 341 12.56 0.67 -1.88
C VAL A 341 13.66 1.60 -2.41
N GLN A 342 14.20 2.44 -1.52
CA GLN A 342 14.96 3.62 -1.88
C GLN A 342 16.40 3.33 -2.34
N THR A 343 17.02 2.26 -1.84
CA THR A 343 18.41 1.93 -2.12
C THR A 343 18.56 0.54 -2.77
N GLU A 344 19.63 0.36 -3.55
CA GLU A 344 19.97 -0.92 -4.14
C GLU A 344 20.21 -1.99 -3.06
N GLU A 345 20.81 -1.63 -1.93
CA GLU A 345 21.01 -2.54 -0.81
C GLU A 345 19.67 -3.07 -0.26
N GLN A 346 18.63 -2.24 -0.17
CA GLN A 346 17.30 -2.66 0.21
C GLN A 346 16.68 -3.60 -0.84
N TYR A 347 16.92 -3.33 -2.11
CA TYR A 347 16.45 -4.18 -3.21
C TYR A 347 17.11 -5.57 -3.18
N VAL A 348 18.43 -5.64 -3.00
CA VAL A 348 19.17 -6.90 -2.81
C VAL A 348 18.71 -7.63 -1.54
N PHE A 349 18.50 -6.89 -0.45
CA PHE A 349 18.03 -7.45 0.82
C PHE A 349 16.67 -8.16 0.68
N ILE A 350 15.73 -7.59 -0.08
CA ILE A 350 14.43 -8.24 -0.37
C ILE A 350 14.67 -9.62 -1.02
N HIS A 351 15.58 -9.72 -1.98
CA HIS A 351 15.88 -10.98 -2.64
C HIS A 351 16.49 -12.02 -1.67
N GLN A 352 17.37 -11.58 -0.77
CA GLN A 352 17.93 -12.46 0.27
C GLN A 352 16.84 -12.98 1.21
N CYS A 353 15.89 -12.12 1.58
CA CYS A 353 14.74 -12.51 2.38
C CYS A 353 13.83 -13.54 1.67
N VAL A 354 13.60 -13.36 0.36
CA VAL A 354 12.84 -14.32 -0.47
C VAL A 354 13.48 -15.71 -0.44
N LEU A 355 14.81 -15.79 -0.61
CA LEU A 355 15.52 -17.07 -0.55
C LEU A 355 15.33 -17.76 0.80
N LEU A 356 15.42 -17.01 1.90
CA LEU A 356 15.22 -17.58 3.24
C LEU A 356 13.75 -18.03 3.47
N MET A 357 12.78 -17.23 3.05
CA MET A 357 11.36 -17.61 3.10
C MET A 357 11.08 -18.91 2.35
N TRP A 358 11.65 -19.04 1.15
CA TRP A 358 11.52 -20.26 0.34
C TRP A 358 12.17 -21.49 1.00
N LYS A 359 13.37 -21.34 1.54
CA LYS A 359 14.07 -22.42 2.26
C LYS A 359 13.25 -22.88 3.47
N LYS A 360 12.66 -21.97 4.24
CA LYS A 360 11.78 -22.28 5.36
C LYS A 360 10.50 -23.01 4.93
N LYS A 361 9.85 -22.58 3.84
CA LYS A 361 8.66 -23.26 3.28
C LYS A 361 8.98 -24.71 2.92
N LYS A 362 10.12 -24.97 2.24
CA LYS A 362 10.56 -26.33 1.89
C LYS A 362 10.80 -27.22 3.12
N GLN A 363 11.43 -26.69 4.15
CA GLN A 363 11.69 -27.45 5.38
C GLN A 363 10.40 -27.88 6.07
N GLN A 364 9.41 -26.97 6.12
CA GLN A 364 8.11 -27.26 6.72
C GLN A 364 7.33 -28.34 5.96
N SER A 365 7.35 -28.33 4.62
CA SER A 365 6.70 -29.36 3.79
C SER A 365 7.33 -30.73 4.02
N HIS A 366 8.65 -30.83 4.01
CA HIS A 366 9.35 -32.12 4.28
C HIS A 366 9.04 -32.68 5.68
N THR A 367 8.95 -31.82 6.68
CA THR A 367 8.63 -32.27 8.05
C THR A 367 7.20 -32.80 8.13
N SER A 368 6.26 -32.20 7.45
CA SER A 368 4.87 -32.65 7.37
C SER A 368 4.76 -34.01 6.68
N ASP A 369 5.44 -34.22 5.57
CA ASP A 369 5.44 -35.49 4.81
C ASP A 369 6.00 -36.64 5.64
N VAL A 370 7.10 -36.41 6.37
CA VAL A 370 7.71 -37.44 7.27
C VAL A 370 6.76 -37.81 8.41
N ILE A 371 6.01 -36.84 8.96
CA ILE A 371 5.03 -37.14 10.03
C ILE A 371 3.88 -37.98 9.48
N TYR A 372 3.33 -37.67 8.30
CA TYR A 372 2.26 -38.44 7.66
C TYR A 372 2.70 -39.85 7.30
N GLU A 373 3.92 -40.05 6.79
CA GLU A 373 4.45 -41.39 6.51
C GLU A 373 4.60 -42.25 7.79
N ASN A 374 5.02 -41.66 8.89
CA ASN A 374 5.17 -42.37 10.15
C ASN A 374 3.83 -42.73 10.80
N VAL A 375 2.80 -41.90 10.67
CA VAL A 375 1.44 -42.19 11.17
C VAL A 375 0.73 -43.21 10.29
N SER A 376 1.02 -43.27 8.99
CA SER A 376 0.44 -44.29 8.10
C SER A 376 1.08 -45.70 8.23
N LYS A 377 2.25 -45.81 8.88
CA LYS A 377 2.97 -47.06 9.11
C LYS A 377 2.78 -47.63 10.54
N SER A 378 2.11 -46.92 11.43
CA SER A 378 1.70 -47.32 12.76
C SER A 378 0.23 -47.77 12.79
#